data_bac278d937cd924047bef5baa6308480
#
_entry.id   bac278d937cd924047bef5baa6308480
#
_cell.length_a   1.000
_cell.length_b   1.000
_cell.length_c   1.000
_cell.angle_alpha   90.00
_cell.angle_beta   90.00
_cell.angle_gamma   90.00
#
_symmetry.space_group_name_H-M   'P 1'
#
loop_
_entity.id
_entity.type
_entity.pdbx_description
1 polymer ?
#
loop_
_entity_poly.entity_id
_entity_poly.type
_entity_poly.pdbx_seq_one_letter_code
_entity_poly.pdbx_strand_id
1 'polypeptide(L)'
;MKIIKHTTTELIIQTHSIFDFWFPSCLLMAFGLISLIFDCHAATLNCQRLQAKKGSCQLVRSNLLGSNTQEIQLAALRGAKVERCGYKSRVVLLTSVGNVPFTANSTNWGHKDAVASEINFFVKNEKYRLLRLSQDDRWFGWTGGILLLAAVGAIALSNDETYSFDGTLNTLTVKQRGWWVCKVIQHSLCEIYGVEVDRTKDRDNDTWYEIRLLVSGGSRICLPNTMNPYEQVEIAKAINNYLHARSR
;
A
#
# COMPACT_ATOMS: atom_id res chain seq x y z
N MET A 1 -14.42 -13.08 13.24
CA MET A 1 -15.58 -12.67 14.07
C MET A 1 -15.26 -12.76 15.54
N LYS A 2 -15.78 -11.89 16.39
CA LYS A 2 -15.49 -11.91 17.83
C LYS A 2 -16.74 -11.56 18.63
N ILE A 3 -16.98 -12.31 19.72
CA ILE A 3 -18.00 -11.96 20.70
C ILE A 3 -17.41 -10.87 21.61
N ILE A 4 -18.03 -9.68 21.61
CA ILE A 4 -17.57 -8.56 22.43
C ILE A 4 -18.27 -8.54 23.79
N LYS A 5 -19.54 -8.90 23.81
CA LYS A 5 -20.35 -8.90 25.01
C LYS A 5 -21.30 -10.10 24.99
N HIS A 6 -21.35 -10.82 26.09
CA HIS A 6 -22.29 -11.95 26.27
C HIS A 6 -22.88 -11.87 27.68
N THR A 7 -24.11 -11.43 27.78
CA THR A 7 -24.89 -11.37 29.02
C THR A 7 -26.24 -12.04 28.79
N THR A 8 -27.03 -12.21 29.84
CA THR A 8 -28.39 -12.75 29.72
C THR A 8 -29.33 -11.86 28.91
N THR A 9 -29.05 -10.57 28.87
CA THR A 9 -29.93 -9.57 28.20
C THR A 9 -29.33 -9.07 26.86
N GLU A 10 -28.03 -9.24 26.63
CA GLU A 10 -27.39 -8.67 25.46
C GLU A 10 -26.25 -9.56 24.95
N LEU A 11 -26.24 -9.82 23.63
CA LEU A 11 -25.16 -10.49 22.94
C LEU A 11 -24.70 -9.57 21.78
N ILE A 12 -23.41 -9.18 21.78
CA ILE A 12 -22.82 -8.35 20.72
C ILE A 12 -21.72 -9.15 20.03
N ILE A 13 -21.85 -9.26 18.71
CA ILE A 13 -20.87 -9.93 17.83
C ILE A 13 -20.37 -8.89 16.82
N GLN A 14 -19.04 -8.77 16.71
CA GLN A 14 -18.39 -7.94 15.71
C GLN A 14 -17.64 -8.81 14.71
N THR A 15 -17.80 -8.54 13.42
CA THR A 15 -17.29 -9.39 12.36
C THR A 15 -15.83 -9.09 11.99
N HIS A 16 -15.46 -7.83 11.99
CA HIS A 16 -14.08 -7.40 11.74
C HIS A 16 -13.67 -6.35 12.76
N SER A 17 -12.38 -6.35 13.10
CA SER A 17 -11.80 -5.25 13.84
C SER A 17 -11.25 -4.25 12.82
N ILE A 18 -11.60 -2.97 12.98
CA ILE A 18 -10.99 -1.87 12.22
C ILE A 18 -9.47 -2.00 12.21
N PHE A 19 -8.88 -2.47 13.32
CA PHE A 19 -7.44 -2.67 13.47
C PHE A 19 -6.84 -3.69 12.50
N ASP A 20 -7.59 -4.73 12.09
CA ASP A 20 -7.08 -5.79 11.21
C ASP A 20 -6.80 -5.26 9.78
N PHE A 21 -7.55 -4.25 9.34
CA PHE A 21 -7.33 -3.58 8.04
C PHE A 21 -6.46 -2.34 8.15
N TRP A 22 -6.56 -1.59 9.25
CA TRP A 22 -5.82 -0.34 9.41
C TRP A 22 -4.32 -0.57 9.54
N PHE A 23 -3.91 -1.57 10.30
CA PHE A 23 -2.49 -1.83 10.52
C PHE A 23 -1.74 -2.14 9.21
N PRO A 24 -2.15 -3.12 8.37
CA PRO A 24 -1.49 -3.36 7.09
C PRO A 24 -1.61 -2.17 6.14
N SER A 25 -2.73 -1.44 6.12
CA SER A 25 -2.89 -0.25 5.30
C SER A 25 -1.95 0.88 5.72
N CYS A 26 -1.75 1.12 7.02
CA CYS A 26 -0.78 2.09 7.53
C CYS A 26 0.66 1.71 7.13
N LEU A 27 1.01 0.43 7.18
CA LEU A 27 2.31 -0.05 6.70
C LEU A 27 2.49 0.20 5.20
N LEU A 28 1.50 -0.13 4.38
CA LEU A 28 1.54 0.13 2.94
C LEU A 28 1.66 1.63 2.64
N MET A 29 0.95 2.49 3.40
CA MET A 29 1.08 3.94 3.28
C MET A 29 2.48 4.42 3.63
N ALA A 30 3.07 3.92 4.73
CA ALA A 30 4.41 4.29 5.14
C ALA A 30 5.46 3.87 4.09
N PHE A 31 5.39 2.63 3.59
CA PHE A 31 6.27 2.15 2.51
C PHE A 31 6.07 2.94 1.22
N GLY A 32 4.83 3.24 0.85
CA GLY A 32 4.52 4.06 -0.33
C GLY A 32 5.11 5.46 -0.23
N LEU A 33 4.99 6.12 0.91
CA LEU A 33 5.57 7.45 1.15
C LEU A 33 7.10 7.41 1.13
N ILE A 34 7.71 6.43 1.79
CA ILE A 34 9.17 6.24 1.78
C ILE A 34 9.67 6.06 0.35
N SER A 35 9.04 5.18 -0.43
CA SER A 35 9.43 4.96 -1.82
C SER A 35 9.27 6.22 -2.67
N LEU A 36 8.17 6.98 -2.53
CA LEU A 36 8.00 8.26 -3.23
C LEU A 36 9.10 9.27 -2.90
N ILE A 37 9.48 9.39 -1.64
CA ILE A 37 10.48 10.38 -1.20
C ILE A 37 11.88 9.97 -1.65
N PHE A 38 12.24 8.69 -1.52
CA PHE A 38 13.60 8.22 -1.72
C PHE A 38 13.89 7.69 -3.13
N ASP A 39 12.88 7.19 -3.86
CA ASP A 39 13.09 6.56 -5.18
C ASP A 39 12.71 7.48 -6.35
N CYS A 40 11.98 8.60 -6.08
CA CYS A 40 11.56 9.53 -7.12
C CYS A 40 12.66 10.54 -7.43
N HIS A 41 13.67 10.12 -8.21
CA HIS A 41 14.81 10.97 -8.54
C HIS A 41 15.02 11.12 -10.04
N ALA A 42 15.43 12.30 -10.47
CA ALA A 42 15.96 12.54 -11.80
C ALA A 42 17.26 13.34 -11.72
N ALA A 43 18.17 13.06 -12.63
CA ALA A 43 19.42 13.80 -12.77
C ALA A 43 19.63 14.21 -14.22
N THR A 44 20.03 15.45 -14.42
CA THR A 44 20.36 16.01 -15.75
C THR A 44 21.73 16.66 -15.70
N LEU A 45 22.58 16.30 -16.63
CA LEU A 45 23.89 16.92 -16.83
C LEU A 45 23.88 17.68 -18.15
N ASN A 46 24.06 18.98 -18.08
CA ASN A 46 24.18 19.86 -19.23
C ASN A 46 25.59 20.47 -19.22
N CYS A 47 26.43 20.12 -20.20
CA CYS A 47 27.76 20.71 -20.35
C CYS A 47 27.81 21.54 -21.61
N GLN A 48 28.38 22.75 -21.48
CA GLN A 48 28.65 23.64 -22.60
C GLN A 48 30.15 23.95 -22.66
N ARG A 49 30.74 23.73 -23.83
CA ARG A 49 32.13 24.02 -24.11
C ARG A 49 32.22 25.28 -24.98
N LEU A 50 32.86 26.30 -24.45
CA LEU A 50 33.11 27.55 -25.18
C LEU A 50 34.41 27.49 -25.97
N GLN A 51 35.47 26.90 -25.35
CA GLN A 51 36.77 26.64 -25.93
C GLN A 51 37.30 25.31 -25.41
N ALA A 52 38.42 24.81 -25.94
CA ALA A 52 38.93 23.46 -25.67
C ALA A 52 38.82 22.97 -24.20
N LYS A 53 39.14 23.85 -23.25
CA LYS A 53 39.02 23.54 -21.79
C LYS A 53 38.16 24.52 -21.00
N LYS A 54 37.56 25.53 -21.68
CA LYS A 54 36.70 26.54 -21.07
C LYS A 54 35.24 26.16 -21.29
N GLY A 55 34.48 26.15 -20.22
CA GLY A 55 33.06 25.84 -20.21
C GLY A 55 32.60 25.40 -18.83
N SER A 56 31.33 25.18 -18.72
CA SER A 56 30.73 24.67 -17.46
C SER A 56 29.77 23.52 -17.72
N CYS A 57 29.61 22.70 -16.73
CA CYS A 57 28.64 21.64 -16.65
C CYS A 57 27.69 21.93 -15.49
N GLN A 58 26.38 21.93 -15.73
CA GLN A 58 25.37 22.00 -14.71
C GLN A 58 24.80 20.61 -14.45
N LEU A 59 24.97 20.15 -13.25
CA LEU A 59 24.34 18.92 -12.74
C LEU A 59 23.13 19.29 -11.91
N VAL A 60 21.94 19.04 -12.46
CA VAL A 60 20.67 19.26 -11.78
C VAL A 60 20.16 17.93 -11.30
N ARG A 61 19.98 17.80 -9.99
CA ARG A 61 19.33 16.64 -9.35
C ARG A 61 17.99 17.10 -8.80
N SER A 62 16.93 16.42 -9.18
CA SER A 62 15.59 16.70 -8.68
C SER A 62 15.02 15.48 -7.99
N ASN A 63 14.33 15.72 -6.90
CA ASN A 63 13.50 14.73 -6.19
C ASN A 63 12.12 15.36 -5.91
N LEU A 64 11.26 14.64 -5.23
CA LEU A 64 9.92 15.12 -4.87
C LEU A 64 9.94 16.39 -4.01
N LEU A 65 10.99 16.58 -3.20
CA LEU A 65 11.12 17.69 -2.24
C LEU A 65 11.77 18.95 -2.84
N GLY A 66 12.37 18.84 -4.03
CA GLY A 66 13.01 19.98 -4.69
C GLY A 66 14.12 19.59 -5.66
N SER A 67 14.83 20.60 -6.13
CA SER A 67 15.98 20.43 -7.04
C SER A 67 17.23 21.06 -6.46
N ASN A 68 18.36 20.37 -6.66
CA ASN A 68 19.69 20.87 -6.32
C ASN A 68 20.51 20.98 -7.61
N THR A 69 21.09 22.15 -7.84
CA THR A 69 21.94 22.42 -9.00
C THR A 69 23.38 22.61 -8.53
N GLN A 70 24.27 21.80 -9.11
CA GLN A 70 25.71 21.87 -8.87
C GLN A 70 26.41 22.27 -10.15
N GLU A 71 27.18 23.32 -10.12
CA GLU A 71 28.01 23.75 -11.25
C GLU A 71 29.40 23.12 -11.14
N ILE A 72 29.89 22.53 -12.22
CA ILE A 72 31.20 21.88 -12.35
C ILE A 72 31.92 22.56 -13.51
N GLN A 73 33.09 23.13 -13.26
CA GLN A 73 33.90 23.67 -14.35
C GLN A 73 34.35 22.54 -15.29
N LEU A 74 34.26 22.74 -16.58
CA LEU A 74 34.63 21.72 -17.57
C LEU A 74 36.11 21.31 -17.44
N ALA A 75 36.99 22.26 -17.08
CA ALA A 75 38.43 21.98 -16.82
C ALA A 75 38.63 21.03 -15.62
N ALA A 76 37.70 20.97 -14.69
CA ALA A 76 37.76 20.08 -13.54
C ALA A 76 37.21 18.67 -13.86
N LEU A 77 36.37 18.53 -14.90
CA LEU A 77 35.78 17.24 -15.26
C LEU A 77 36.80 16.36 -16.01
N ARG A 78 37.17 15.24 -15.43
CA ARG A 78 38.11 14.28 -15.97
C ARG A 78 37.48 13.10 -16.69
N GLY A 79 36.20 12.83 -16.40
CA GLY A 79 35.46 11.73 -16.99
C GLY A 79 34.33 11.23 -16.06
N ALA A 80 33.89 10.01 -16.34
CA ALA A 80 32.90 9.32 -15.51
C ALA A 80 33.26 7.84 -15.37
N LYS A 81 32.87 7.23 -14.27
CA LYS A 81 32.95 5.77 -14.05
C LYS A 81 31.63 5.25 -13.48
N VAL A 82 31.38 3.97 -13.68
CA VAL A 82 30.30 3.27 -13.01
C VAL A 82 30.83 2.62 -11.75
N GLU A 83 30.32 3.06 -10.60
CA GLU A 83 30.57 2.40 -9.33
C GLU A 83 29.51 1.33 -9.09
N ARG A 84 29.95 0.11 -8.84
CA ARG A 84 29.10 -1.05 -8.54
C ARG A 84 29.26 -1.42 -7.08
N CYS A 85 28.12 -1.50 -6.37
CA CYS A 85 28.08 -1.96 -4.99
C CYS A 85 27.05 -3.09 -4.89
N GLY A 86 27.55 -4.34 -4.91
CA GLY A 86 26.71 -5.53 -5.07
C GLY A 86 25.97 -5.51 -6.41
N TYR A 87 24.64 -5.63 -6.33
CA TYR A 87 23.76 -5.59 -7.51
C TYR A 87 23.32 -4.17 -7.91
N LYS A 88 23.69 -3.15 -7.13
CA LYS A 88 23.37 -1.75 -7.44
C LYS A 88 24.55 -1.04 -8.07
N SER A 89 24.28 -0.11 -8.97
CA SER A 89 25.29 0.69 -9.64
C SER A 89 24.88 2.14 -9.76
N ARG A 90 25.86 3.05 -9.84
CA ARG A 90 25.65 4.49 -10.08
C ARG A 90 26.75 5.05 -10.96
N VAL A 91 26.41 6.07 -11.73
CA VAL A 91 27.41 6.85 -12.47
C VAL A 91 28.01 7.89 -11.54
N VAL A 92 29.35 8.01 -11.58
CA VAL A 92 30.11 8.98 -10.78
C VAL A 92 30.98 9.79 -11.72
N LEU A 93 30.86 11.11 -11.63
CA LEU A 93 31.69 12.07 -12.34
C LEU A 93 33.04 12.18 -11.62
N LEU A 94 34.12 11.99 -12.36
CA LEU A 94 35.48 12.17 -11.88
C LEU A 94 35.87 13.61 -12.07
N THR A 95 36.12 14.32 -10.98
CA THR A 95 36.60 15.72 -11.05
C THR A 95 37.92 15.90 -10.37
N SER A 96 38.62 17.00 -10.65
CA SER A 96 39.91 17.31 -9.99
C SER A 96 39.74 17.58 -8.48
N VAL A 97 38.55 17.91 -8.02
CA VAL A 97 38.24 18.23 -6.62
C VAL A 97 37.71 17.02 -5.85
N GLY A 98 37.30 15.95 -6.57
CA GLY A 98 36.75 14.73 -5.98
C GLY A 98 35.70 14.09 -6.87
N ASN A 99 35.15 13.01 -6.39
CA ASN A 99 34.12 12.25 -7.11
C ASN A 99 32.74 12.81 -6.80
N VAL A 100 31.98 13.13 -7.85
CA VAL A 100 30.60 13.66 -7.74
C VAL A 100 29.63 12.63 -8.30
N PRO A 101 28.72 12.04 -7.49
CA PRO A 101 27.75 11.10 -8.02
C PRO A 101 26.80 11.82 -8.98
N PHE A 102 26.51 11.20 -10.14
CA PHE A 102 25.56 11.74 -11.12
C PHE A 102 24.12 11.63 -10.57
N THR A 103 23.74 10.45 -10.10
CA THR A 103 22.47 10.23 -9.39
C THR A 103 22.70 10.13 -7.90
N ALA A 104 21.74 10.56 -7.08
CA ALA A 104 21.82 10.48 -5.63
C ALA A 104 21.85 9.03 -5.15
N ASN A 105 21.03 8.18 -5.75
CA ASN A 105 20.90 6.78 -5.39
C ASN A 105 21.54 5.86 -6.43
N SER A 106 21.93 4.67 -5.98
CA SER A 106 22.37 3.58 -6.85
C SER A 106 21.17 2.68 -7.17
N THR A 107 20.96 2.37 -8.45
CA THR A 107 19.85 1.54 -8.93
C THR A 107 20.41 0.39 -9.81
N ASN A 108 19.60 -0.66 -10.03
CA ASN A 108 19.96 -1.76 -10.94
C ASN A 108 19.67 -1.44 -12.40
N TRP A 109 18.88 -0.41 -12.65
CA TRP A 109 18.25 -0.13 -13.93
C TRP A 109 18.96 1.04 -14.61
N GLY A 110 18.80 1.11 -15.93
CA GLY A 110 19.35 2.17 -16.77
C GLY A 110 20.69 1.80 -17.42
N HIS A 111 20.97 2.46 -18.53
CA HIS A 111 22.18 2.27 -19.34
C HIS A 111 23.37 3.06 -18.76
N LYS A 112 23.76 2.78 -17.51
CA LYS A 112 24.78 3.56 -16.79
C LYS A 112 26.16 3.50 -17.44
N ASP A 113 26.51 2.37 -18.02
CA ASP A 113 27.75 2.22 -18.77
C ASP A 113 27.72 3.09 -20.04
N ALA A 114 26.58 3.21 -20.71
CA ALA A 114 26.39 4.10 -21.85
C ALA A 114 26.53 5.57 -21.44
N VAL A 115 25.87 5.99 -20.34
CA VAL A 115 25.98 7.36 -19.80
C VAL A 115 27.43 7.69 -19.45
N ALA A 116 28.13 6.80 -18.74
CA ALA A 116 29.55 7.02 -18.42
C ALA A 116 30.43 7.08 -19.66
N SER A 117 30.16 6.23 -20.65
CA SER A 117 30.88 6.22 -21.94
C SER A 117 30.66 7.52 -22.70
N GLU A 118 29.45 8.05 -22.74
CA GLU A 118 29.12 9.30 -23.43
C GLU A 118 29.78 10.51 -22.77
N ILE A 119 29.83 10.56 -21.44
CA ILE A 119 30.58 11.58 -20.71
C ILE A 119 32.08 11.49 -21.04
N ASN A 120 32.65 10.29 -21.01
CA ASN A 120 34.05 10.06 -21.31
C ASN A 120 34.37 10.45 -22.78
N PHE A 121 33.48 10.14 -23.70
CA PHE A 121 33.61 10.52 -25.09
C PHE A 121 33.60 12.05 -25.26
N PHE A 122 32.66 12.74 -24.59
CA PHE A 122 32.63 14.21 -24.61
C PHE A 122 33.86 14.84 -24.02
N VAL A 123 34.42 14.31 -22.93
CA VAL A 123 35.65 14.82 -22.30
C VAL A 123 36.82 14.68 -23.22
N LYS A 124 36.97 13.52 -23.90
CA LYS A 124 38.10 13.19 -24.80
C LYS A 124 38.03 13.96 -26.12
N ASN A 125 36.84 14.27 -26.63
CA ASN A 125 36.66 14.86 -27.95
C ASN A 125 36.30 16.34 -27.84
N GLU A 126 37.29 17.21 -28.06
CA GLU A 126 37.13 18.67 -27.96
C GLU A 126 36.20 19.27 -29.04
N LYS A 127 35.88 18.55 -30.10
CA LYS A 127 35.01 18.98 -31.19
C LYS A 127 33.56 19.15 -30.75
N TYR A 128 33.13 18.43 -29.74
CA TYR A 128 31.75 18.46 -29.23
C TYR A 128 31.56 19.63 -28.27
N ARG A 129 30.64 20.52 -28.62
CA ARG A 129 30.36 21.76 -27.86
C ARG A 129 29.31 21.60 -26.79
N LEU A 130 28.43 20.62 -26.95
CA LEU A 130 27.29 20.40 -26.05
C LEU A 130 27.18 18.93 -25.67
N LEU A 131 26.98 18.67 -24.40
CA LEU A 131 26.57 17.37 -23.87
C LEU A 131 25.31 17.56 -23.04
N ARG A 132 24.27 16.81 -23.34
CA ARG A 132 23.03 16.80 -22.56
C ARG A 132 22.63 15.37 -22.27
N LEU A 133 22.68 15.02 -20.99
CA LEU A 133 22.32 13.70 -20.50
C LEU A 133 21.24 13.85 -19.45
N SER A 134 20.25 12.96 -19.48
CA SER A 134 19.23 12.87 -18.45
C SER A 134 19.06 11.42 -18.05
N GLN A 135 18.99 11.19 -16.76
CA GLN A 135 18.60 9.90 -16.18
C GLN A 135 17.37 10.15 -15.33
N ASP A 136 16.28 9.51 -15.70
CA ASP A 136 15.00 9.62 -14.99
C ASP A 136 14.66 8.28 -14.35
N ASP A 137 14.84 8.22 -13.04
CA ASP A 137 14.54 7.05 -12.23
C ASP A 137 13.18 7.21 -11.50
N ARG A 138 12.35 8.22 -11.88
CA ARG A 138 11.04 8.51 -11.24
C ARG A 138 10.04 7.37 -11.37
N TRP A 139 10.24 6.48 -12.34
CA TRP A 139 9.40 5.29 -12.49
C TRP A 139 9.24 4.51 -11.17
N PHE A 140 10.31 4.40 -10.39
CA PHE A 140 10.25 3.74 -9.08
C PHE A 140 9.37 4.47 -8.07
N GLY A 141 9.29 5.80 -8.15
CA GLY A 141 8.37 6.59 -7.33
C GLY A 141 6.89 6.25 -7.60
N TRP A 142 6.52 5.87 -8.83
CA TRP A 142 5.15 5.46 -9.17
C TRP A 142 4.71 4.22 -8.43
N THR A 143 5.61 3.30 -8.11
CA THR A 143 5.29 2.12 -7.28
C THR A 143 4.83 2.54 -5.89
N GLY A 144 5.46 3.56 -5.31
CA GLY A 144 5.01 4.18 -4.06
C GLY A 144 3.61 4.79 -4.17
N GLY A 145 3.32 5.46 -5.28
CA GLY A 145 1.99 6.01 -5.57
C GLY A 145 0.91 4.93 -5.66
N ILE A 146 1.20 3.81 -6.32
CA ILE A 146 0.29 2.66 -6.41
C ILE A 146 0.03 2.06 -5.03
N LEU A 147 1.06 1.89 -4.19
CA LEU A 147 0.92 1.39 -2.83
C LEU A 147 0.05 2.30 -1.97
N LEU A 148 0.20 3.62 -2.10
CA LEU A 148 -0.67 4.58 -1.41
C LEU A 148 -2.12 4.47 -1.85
N LEU A 149 -2.38 4.37 -3.14
CA LEU A 149 -3.74 4.19 -3.68
C LEU A 149 -4.35 2.87 -3.21
N ALA A 150 -3.56 1.79 -3.20
CA ALA A 150 -4.01 0.49 -2.71
C ALA A 150 -4.36 0.55 -1.20
N ALA A 151 -3.55 1.23 -0.39
CA ALA A 151 -3.81 1.40 1.03
C ALA A 151 -5.09 2.22 1.29
N VAL A 152 -5.26 3.33 0.57
CA VAL A 152 -6.49 4.15 0.66
C VAL A 152 -7.71 3.34 0.20
N GLY A 153 -7.58 2.58 -0.90
CA GLY A 153 -8.64 1.69 -1.39
C GLY A 153 -9.02 0.62 -0.35
N ALA A 154 -8.04 0.00 0.29
CA ALA A 154 -8.29 -1.00 1.33
C ALA A 154 -9.03 -0.40 2.53
N ILE A 155 -8.67 0.81 2.97
CA ILE A 155 -9.39 1.52 4.05
C ILE A 155 -10.81 1.89 3.61
N ALA A 156 -10.98 2.39 2.38
CA ALA A 156 -12.28 2.81 1.88
C ALA A 156 -13.26 1.65 1.69
N LEU A 157 -12.75 0.46 1.37
CA LEU A 157 -13.53 -0.75 1.18
C LEU A 157 -13.73 -1.54 2.48
N SER A 158 -13.05 -1.17 3.57
CA SER A 158 -13.25 -1.83 4.86
C SER A 158 -14.62 -1.50 5.43
N ASN A 159 -15.42 -2.54 5.70
CA ASN A 159 -16.72 -2.43 6.34
C ASN A 159 -16.71 -3.27 7.61
N ASP A 160 -17.09 -2.66 8.71
CA ASP A 160 -17.34 -3.34 9.97
C ASP A 160 -18.81 -3.62 10.14
N GLU A 161 -19.15 -4.83 10.54
CA GLU A 161 -20.50 -5.19 10.88
C GLU A 161 -20.58 -5.57 12.36
N THR A 162 -21.55 -5.00 13.04
CA THR A 162 -21.84 -5.30 14.43
C THR A 162 -23.26 -5.81 14.54
N TYR A 163 -23.41 -7.00 15.10
CA TYR A 163 -24.68 -7.64 15.36
C TYR A 163 -24.96 -7.55 16.87
N SER A 164 -25.98 -6.79 17.26
CA SER A 164 -26.41 -6.59 18.64
C SER A 164 -27.77 -7.24 18.86
N PHE A 165 -27.80 -8.31 19.63
CA PHE A 165 -29.00 -8.98 20.07
C PHE A 165 -29.39 -8.39 21.43
N ASP A 166 -30.45 -7.58 21.47
CA ASP A 166 -30.98 -6.98 22.70
C ASP A 166 -32.23 -7.71 23.14
N GLY A 167 -32.12 -8.42 24.23
CA GLY A 167 -33.23 -9.15 24.82
C GLY A 167 -34.24 -8.27 25.47
N THR A 168 -33.89 -7.09 25.98
CA THR A 168 -34.83 -6.18 26.65
C THR A 168 -35.74 -5.47 25.64
N LEU A 169 -35.14 -5.06 24.51
CA LEU A 169 -35.89 -4.41 23.43
C LEU A 169 -36.47 -5.39 22.41
N ASN A 170 -36.16 -6.67 22.53
CA ASN A 170 -36.57 -7.73 21.59
C ASN A 170 -36.11 -7.46 20.15
N THR A 171 -34.91 -6.93 19.97
CA THR A 171 -34.40 -6.54 18.67
C THR A 171 -33.02 -7.10 18.37
N LEU A 172 -32.83 -7.52 17.12
CA LEU A 172 -31.51 -7.69 16.50
C LEU A 172 -31.21 -6.43 15.72
N THR A 173 -30.18 -5.71 16.11
CA THR A 173 -29.68 -4.56 15.40
C THR A 173 -28.42 -4.93 14.63
N VAL A 174 -28.45 -4.85 13.31
CA VAL A 174 -27.29 -5.03 12.43
C VAL A 174 -26.79 -3.65 12.04
N LYS A 175 -25.62 -3.29 12.53
CA LYS A 175 -24.97 -2.01 12.24
C LYS A 175 -23.81 -2.24 11.30
N GLN A 176 -23.96 -1.81 10.07
CA GLN A 176 -22.90 -1.79 9.06
C GLN A 176 -22.23 -0.42 9.04
N ARG A 177 -20.96 -0.37 9.36
CA ARG A 177 -20.18 0.87 9.37
C ARG A 177 -19.04 0.76 8.36
N GLY A 178 -19.17 1.46 7.25
CA GLY A 178 -18.12 1.69 6.28
C GLY A 178 -17.65 3.14 6.33
N TRP A 179 -16.61 3.46 5.54
CA TRP A 179 -16.10 4.83 5.42
C TRP A 179 -17.19 5.83 4.96
N TRP A 180 -18.04 5.40 4.01
CA TRP A 180 -19.04 6.25 3.36
C TRP A 180 -20.48 5.96 3.79
N VAL A 181 -20.72 4.81 4.38
CA VAL A 181 -22.08 4.34 4.68
C VAL A 181 -22.16 3.84 6.12
N CYS A 182 -23.14 4.37 6.83
CA CYS A 182 -23.57 3.80 8.10
C CYS A 182 -25.03 3.35 7.94
N LYS A 183 -25.23 2.04 7.85
CA LYS A 183 -26.57 1.45 7.72
C LYS A 183 -26.90 0.71 9.00
N VAL A 184 -28.12 0.97 9.52
CA VAL A 184 -28.65 0.26 10.68
C VAL A 184 -29.92 -0.44 10.23
N ILE A 185 -29.96 -1.74 10.41
CA ILE A 185 -31.11 -2.60 10.11
C ILE A 185 -31.56 -3.21 11.42
N GLN A 186 -32.84 -3.22 11.67
CA GLN A 186 -33.42 -3.82 12.86
C GLN A 186 -34.40 -4.93 12.48
N HIS A 187 -34.29 -6.05 13.18
CA HIS A 187 -35.17 -7.20 13.05
C HIS A 187 -35.73 -7.53 14.45
N SER A 188 -36.94 -8.06 14.50
CA SER A 188 -37.48 -8.60 15.76
C SER A 188 -36.83 -9.95 16.11
N LEU A 189 -36.37 -10.11 17.35
CA LEU A 189 -35.84 -11.39 17.81
C LEU A 189 -36.90 -12.49 17.84
N CYS A 190 -38.15 -12.17 18.00
CA CYS A 190 -39.26 -13.14 17.95
C CYS A 190 -39.44 -13.81 16.58
N GLU A 191 -38.95 -13.16 15.52
CA GLU A 191 -38.99 -13.72 14.17
C GLU A 191 -37.84 -14.70 13.90
N ILE A 192 -36.80 -14.70 14.74
CA ILE A 192 -35.63 -15.57 14.57
C ILE A 192 -35.85 -16.85 15.38
N TYR A 193 -36.04 -17.97 14.69
CA TYR A 193 -36.34 -19.23 15.33
C TYR A 193 -35.17 -20.23 15.37
N GLY A 194 -34.06 -19.92 14.67
CA GLY A 194 -32.91 -20.82 14.67
C GLY A 194 -31.67 -20.21 14.02
N VAL A 195 -30.58 -20.93 14.18
CA VAL A 195 -29.27 -20.62 13.65
C VAL A 195 -28.71 -21.85 12.94
N GLU A 196 -28.26 -21.67 11.72
CA GLU A 196 -27.65 -22.70 10.90
C GLU A 196 -26.24 -22.28 10.50
N VAL A 197 -25.28 -23.23 10.49
CA VAL A 197 -23.95 -23.00 9.91
C VAL A 197 -23.92 -23.71 8.57
N ASP A 198 -23.88 -22.93 7.50
CA ASP A 198 -23.76 -23.47 6.16
C ASP A 198 -22.30 -23.56 5.71
N ARG A 199 -22.02 -24.53 4.87
CA ARG A 199 -20.71 -24.80 4.31
C ARG A 199 -20.75 -24.63 2.81
N THR A 200 -20.04 -23.63 2.32
CA THR A 200 -19.93 -23.33 0.88
C THR A 200 -18.50 -23.58 0.40
N LYS A 201 -18.36 -24.15 -0.80
CA LYS A 201 -17.07 -24.30 -1.46
C LYS A 201 -16.96 -23.27 -2.57
N ASP A 202 -15.83 -22.57 -2.62
CA ASP A 202 -15.50 -21.64 -3.70
C ASP A 202 -14.94 -22.41 -4.93
N ARG A 203 -14.71 -21.69 -6.04
CA ARG A 203 -14.14 -22.22 -7.29
C ARG A 203 -12.76 -22.83 -7.10
N ASP A 204 -11.98 -22.30 -6.16
CA ASP A 204 -10.64 -22.78 -5.79
C ASP A 204 -10.68 -23.96 -4.80
N ASN A 205 -11.88 -24.51 -4.55
CA ASN A 205 -12.15 -25.59 -3.61
C ASN A 205 -11.90 -25.22 -2.12
N ASP A 206 -11.73 -23.94 -1.82
CA ASP A 206 -11.67 -23.43 -0.46
C ASP A 206 -13.04 -23.55 0.21
N THR A 207 -13.03 -23.92 1.48
CA THR A 207 -14.25 -24.12 2.25
C THR A 207 -14.52 -22.92 3.13
N TRP A 208 -15.67 -22.31 2.93
CA TRP A 208 -16.17 -21.19 3.72
C TRP A 208 -17.33 -21.62 4.59
N TYR A 209 -17.42 -21.03 5.77
CA TYR A 209 -18.49 -21.26 6.73
C TYR A 209 -19.24 -19.96 6.96
N GLU A 210 -20.58 -20.02 6.87
CA GLU A 210 -21.49 -18.88 7.01
C GLU A 210 -22.53 -19.19 8.07
N ILE A 211 -22.78 -18.26 8.98
CA ILE A 211 -23.89 -18.37 9.93
C ILE A 211 -25.13 -17.75 9.29
N ARG A 212 -26.21 -18.50 9.26
CA ARG A 212 -27.52 -18.06 8.79
C ARG A 212 -28.52 -18.04 9.92
N LEU A 213 -29.09 -16.89 10.20
CA LEU A 213 -30.22 -16.77 11.11
C LEU A 213 -31.49 -17.05 10.32
N LEU A 214 -32.28 -18.00 10.80
CA LEU A 214 -33.53 -18.40 10.18
C LEU A 214 -34.65 -17.54 10.71
N VAL A 215 -35.30 -16.79 9.82
CA VAL A 215 -36.36 -15.86 10.15
C VAL A 215 -37.72 -16.41 9.72
N SER A 216 -38.77 -16.19 10.54
CA SER A 216 -40.11 -16.55 10.21
C SER A 216 -40.53 -15.86 8.91
N GLY A 217 -41.12 -16.63 7.97
CA GLY A 217 -41.42 -16.14 6.63
C GLY A 217 -40.39 -16.58 5.55
N GLY A 218 -39.41 -17.41 5.94
CA GLY A 218 -38.45 -18.03 4.99
C GLY A 218 -37.29 -17.13 4.59
N SER A 219 -37.20 -15.90 5.12
CA SER A 219 -36.04 -15.05 4.93
C SER A 219 -34.86 -15.53 5.79
N ARG A 220 -33.64 -15.19 5.36
CA ARG A 220 -32.41 -15.54 6.08
C ARG A 220 -31.56 -14.30 6.23
N ILE A 221 -30.98 -14.12 7.42
CA ILE A 221 -29.99 -13.08 7.67
C ILE A 221 -28.65 -13.79 7.74
N CYS A 222 -27.80 -13.50 6.75
CA CYS A 222 -26.47 -14.10 6.67
C CYS A 222 -25.47 -13.23 7.42
N LEU A 223 -24.68 -13.87 8.30
CA LEU A 223 -23.49 -13.25 8.88
C LEU A 223 -22.30 -13.51 7.95
N PRO A 224 -21.28 -12.65 7.95
CA PRO A 224 -20.10 -12.82 7.09
C PRO A 224 -19.44 -14.18 7.23
N ASN A 225 -18.98 -14.70 6.12
CA ASN A 225 -18.30 -15.98 6.04
C ASN A 225 -16.85 -15.91 6.56
N THR A 226 -16.33 -17.05 7.03
CA THR A 226 -14.94 -17.22 7.42
C THR A 226 -14.42 -18.60 7.03
N MET A 227 -13.11 -18.73 6.88
CA MET A 227 -12.46 -20.01 6.65
C MET A 227 -12.33 -20.84 7.95
N ASN A 228 -12.53 -20.22 9.12
CA ASN A 228 -12.38 -20.88 10.40
C ASN A 228 -13.69 -21.53 10.90
N PRO A 229 -13.86 -22.86 10.77
CA PRO A 229 -15.10 -23.53 11.18
C PRO A 229 -15.35 -23.48 12.68
N TYR A 230 -14.30 -23.52 13.48
CA TYR A 230 -14.42 -23.54 14.95
C TYR A 230 -15.03 -22.26 15.48
N GLU A 231 -14.57 -21.13 14.95
CA GLU A 231 -15.07 -19.80 15.30
C GLU A 231 -16.55 -19.64 14.95
N GLN A 232 -16.96 -20.10 13.76
CA GLN A 232 -18.36 -20.02 13.33
C GLN A 232 -19.28 -20.91 14.17
N VAL A 233 -18.84 -22.12 14.48
CA VAL A 233 -19.62 -23.05 15.31
C VAL A 233 -19.76 -22.50 16.74
N GLU A 234 -18.72 -21.89 17.30
CA GLU A 234 -18.76 -21.28 18.62
C GLU A 234 -19.72 -20.11 18.68
N ILE A 235 -19.68 -19.21 17.70
CA ILE A 235 -20.59 -18.08 17.59
C ILE A 235 -22.03 -18.55 17.36
N ALA A 236 -22.24 -19.52 16.49
CA ALA A 236 -23.58 -20.08 16.26
C ALA A 236 -24.17 -20.70 17.52
N LYS A 237 -23.36 -21.43 18.32
CA LYS A 237 -23.76 -21.94 19.63
C LYS A 237 -24.12 -20.83 20.61
N ALA A 238 -23.33 -19.76 20.66
CA ALA A 238 -23.57 -18.63 21.53
C ALA A 238 -24.91 -17.94 21.18
N ILE A 239 -25.16 -17.72 19.88
CA ILE A 239 -26.44 -17.14 19.42
C ILE A 239 -27.60 -18.08 19.77
N ASN A 240 -27.48 -19.37 19.49
CA ASN A 240 -28.53 -20.35 19.74
C ASN A 240 -28.86 -20.45 21.24
N ASN A 241 -27.83 -20.51 22.09
CA ASN A 241 -28.01 -20.51 23.56
C ASN A 241 -28.71 -19.22 24.03
N TYR A 242 -28.35 -18.07 23.47
CA TYR A 242 -28.97 -16.79 23.79
C TYR A 242 -30.45 -16.77 23.40
N LEU A 243 -30.82 -17.26 22.21
CA LEU A 243 -32.20 -17.35 21.74
C LEU A 243 -33.03 -18.33 22.60
N HIS A 244 -32.47 -19.51 22.93
CA HIS A 244 -33.16 -20.50 23.74
C HIS A 244 -33.31 -20.13 25.21
N ALA A 245 -32.36 -19.44 25.81
CA ALA A 245 -32.50 -18.94 27.19
C ALA A 245 -33.67 -17.99 27.37
N ARG A 246 -34.19 -17.45 26.29
CA ARG A 246 -35.24 -16.47 26.26
C ARG A 246 -36.62 -17.06 25.95
N SER A 247 -36.67 -18.20 25.30
CA SER A 247 -37.94 -18.90 24.99
C SER A 247 -38.53 -19.64 26.16
N ARG A 248 -37.89 -19.60 27.31
CA ARG A 248 -38.34 -20.14 28.60
C ARG A 248 -38.86 -19.00 29.50
#